data_e4f2357daa76b5a496b646ff40aff5cb
#
_entry.id   e4f2357daa76b5a496b646ff40aff5cb
#
_cell.length_a   1.000
_cell.length_b   1.000
_cell.length_c   1.000
_cell.angle_alpha   90.00
_cell.angle_beta   90.00
_cell.angle_gamma   90.00
#
_symmetry.space_group_name_H-M   'P 1'
#
loop_
_entity.id
_entity.type
_entity.pdbx_description
1 polymer ?
#
loop_
_entity_poly.entity_id
_entity_poly.type
_entity_poly.pdbx_seq_one_letter_code
_entity_poly.pdbx_strand_id
1 'polypeptide(L)'
;EGKTVVGILAGEEPSPKMRCVPAVVFTDPEIAWCGLTETEAQNNNRKVKVTKFPWSASGRAQTLSRPDGVTKLVLDPDTEEVLGMGISGVGAGELIGEGVLAVDNRLKAKDLADSIHPHPTLSETIMETAEAFYGAAIHIYKPTSREGR
;
A
#
# COMPACT_ATOMS: atom_id res chain seq x y z
N GLU A 1 18.57 -3.36 -10.29
CA GLU A 1 19.92 -2.75 -10.33
C GLU A 1 20.82 -3.49 -11.33
N GLY A 2 21.15 -4.80 -11.18
CA GLY A 2 22.06 -5.52 -12.09
C GLY A 2 21.64 -5.45 -13.57
N LYS A 3 20.36 -5.67 -13.88
CA LYS A 3 19.83 -5.56 -15.24
C LYS A 3 20.02 -4.14 -15.82
N THR A 4 19.83 -3.10 -15.01
CA THR A 4 20.03 -1.70 -15.41
C THR A 4 21.51 -1.42 -15.73
N VAL A 5 22.42 -1.90 -14.88
CA VAL A 5 23.87 -1.75 -15.10
C VAL A 5 24.29 -2.44 -16.39
N VAL A 6 23.84 -3.68 -16.63
CA VAL A 6 24.15 -4.41 -17.87
C VAL A 6 23.58 -3.68 -19.10
N GLY A 7 22.35 -3.16 -19.02
CA GLY A 7 21.76 -2.37 -20.12
C GLY A 7 22.58 -1.12 -20.45
N ILE A 8 22.99 -0.36 -19.42
CA ILE A 8 23.84 0.84 -19.61
C ILE A 8 25.18 0.46 -20.25
N LEU A 9 25.82 -0.62 -19.79
CA LEU A 9 27.06 -1.10 -20.40
C LEU A 9 26.90 -1.58 -21.84
N ALA A 10 25.69 -2.03 -22.20
CA ALA A 10 25.31 -2.39 -23.57
C ALA A 10 24.89 -1.19 -24.44
N GLY A 11 24.92 0.04 -23.91
CA GLY A 11 24.53 1.26 -24.62
C GLY A 11 23.03 1.54 -24.64
N GLU A 12 22.26 0.84 -23.79
CA GLU A 12 20.83 1.14 -23.62
C GLU A 12 20.65 2.36 -22.71
N GLU A 13 19.68 3.21 -23.05
CA GLU A 13 19.28 4.31 -22.16
C GLU A 13 18.63 3.73 -20.88
N PRO A 14 19.05 4.20 -19.70
CA PRO A 14 18.44 3.74 -18.46
C PRO A 14 16.96 4.09 -18.43
N SER A 15 16.14 3.11 -18.06
CA SER A 15 14.70 3.37 -17.85
C SER A 15 14.51 4.46 -16.79
N PRO A 16 13.80 5.56 -17.11
CA PRO A 16 13.58 6.65 -16.15
C PRO A 16 12.63 6.28 -15.01
N LYS A 17 12.13 5.03 -14.97
CA LYS A 17 11.00 4.60 -14.13
C LYS A 17 11.37 3.81 -12.88
N MET A 18 12.52 3.98 -12.28
CA MET A 18 12.75 3.34 -10.98
C MET A 18 12.44 4.34 -9.86
N ARG A 19 11.18 4.40 -9.42
CA ARG A 19 10.71 5.35 -8.40
C ARG A 19 10.72 4.77 -7.01
N CYS A 20 10.44 3.49 -6.86
CA CYS A 20 10.55 2.84 -5.58
C CYS A 20 11.15 1.44 -5.68
N VAL A 21 11.99 1.11 -4.70
CA VAL A 21 12.52 -0.22 -4.50
C VAL A 21 11.80 -0.80 -3.29
N PRO A 22 11.11 -1.94 -3.42
CA PRO A 22 10.47 -2.56 -2.26
C PRO A 22 11.52 -3.12 -1.31
N ALA A 23 11.17 -3.14 -0.02
CA ALA A 23 11.95 -3.81 1.01
C ALA A 23 11.06 -4.80 1.75
N VAL A 24 11.64 -5.94 2.12
CA VAL A 24 10.96 -7.00 2.86
C VAL A 24 11.85 -7.49 4.00
N VAL A 25 11.24 -7.65 5.17
CA VAL A 25 11.86 -8.30 6.34
C VAL A 25 11.05 -9.56 6.62
N PHE A 26 11.70 -10.72 6.50
CA PHE A 26 11.08 -12.04 6.65
C PHE A 26 11.00 -12.47 8.13
N THR A 27 10.40 -11.63 8.92
CA THR A 27 9.98 -11.92 10.29
C THR A 27 8.64 -12.66 10.30
N ASP A 28 8.12 -13.03 11.47
CA ASP A 28 6.76 -13.54 11.63
C ASP A 28 5.99 -12.65 12.62
N PRO A 29 5.04 -11.81 12.14
CA PRO A 29 4.64 -11.60 10.75
C PRO A 29 5.72 -10.89 9.90
N GLU A 30 5.68 -11.09 8.58
CA GLU A 30 6.52 -10.37 7.63
C GLU A 30 6.21 -8.87 7.64
N ILE A 31 7.22 -8.07 7.27
CA ILE A 31 7.05 -6.62 7.06
C ILE A 31 7.57 -6.29 5.67
N ALA A 32 6.74 -5.63 4.85
CA ALA A 32 7.12 -5.16 3.53
C ALA A 32 6.67 -3.71 3.33
N TRP A 33 7.47 -2.93 2.58
CA TRP A 33 7.09 -1.57 2.23
C TRP A 33 7.71 -1.14 0.90
N CYS A 34 7.12 -0.13 0.30
CA CYS A 34 7.64 0.54 -0.88
C CYS A 34 7.21 2.02 -0.89
N GLY A 35 7.96 2.86 -1.62
CA GLY A 35 7.67 4.28 -1.75
C GLY A 35 7.90 5.07 -0.46
N LEU A 36 7.17 6.17 -0.30
CA LEU A 36 7.31 7.13 0.79
C LEU A 36 6.77 6.59 2.11
N THR A 37 7.55 6.67 3.17
CA THR A 37 7.09 6.37 4.54
C THR A 37 6.51 7.61 5.24
N GLU A 38 5.70 7.39 6.29
CA GLU A 38 5.19 8.49 7.15
C GLU A 38 6.34 9.30 7.76
N THR A 39 7.40 8.62 8.20
CA THR A 39 8.57 9.28 8.82
C THR A 39 9.30 10.18 7.82
N GLU A 40 9.51 9.69 6.60
CA GLU A 40 10.12 10.51 5.54
C GLU A 40 9.23 11.69 5.14
N ALA A 41 7.90 11.49 5.06
CA ALA A 41 6.96 12.56 4.80
C ALA A 41 7.04 13.66 5.88
N GLN A 42 7.08 13.27 7.16
CA GLN A 42 7.24 14.19 8.29
C GLN A 42 8.56 14.95 8.23
N ASN A 43 9.67 14.25 8.01
CA ASN A 43 11.00 14.85 7.94
C ASN A 43 11.13 15.84 6.78
N ASN A 44 10.41 15.61 5.68
CA ASN A 44 10.39 16.47 4.51
C ASN A 44 9.27 17.52 4.55
N ASN A 45 8.53 17.64 5.64
CA ASN A 45 7.35 18.52 5.79
C ASN A 45 6.32 18.30 4.66
N ARG A 46 6.23 17.08 4.13
CA ARG A 46 5.27 16.73 3.08
C ARG A 46 3.92 16.36 3.70
N LYS A 47 2.87 17.06 3.30
CA LYS A 47 1.50 16.75 3.69
C LYS A 47 1.09 15.42 3.07
N VAL A 48 0.63 14.49 3.88
CA VAL A 48 0.13 13.19 3.44
C VAL A 48 -1.14 12.81 4.20
N LYS A 49 -1.98 11.97 3.59
CA LYS A 49 -3.08 11.29 4.24
C LYS A 49 -2.72 9.81 4.35
N VAL A 50 -2.86 9.26 5.55
CA VAL A 50 -2.56 7.85 5.80
C VAL A 50 -3.85 7.11 6.07
N THR A 51 -4.05 6.01 5.35
CA THR A 51 -5.15 5.06 5.60
C THR A 51 -4.58 3.72 6.02
N LYS A 52 -5.35 2.98 6.82
CA LYS A 52 -4.94 1.67 7.36
C LYS A 52 -6.13 0.74 7.38
N PHE A 53 -5.87 -0.52 7.05
CA PHE A 53 -6.83 -1.62 7.20
C PHE A 53 -6.24 -2.69 8.13
N PRO A 54 -6.86 -2.95 9.29
CA PRO A 54 -6.42 -4.01 10.19
C PRO A 54 -6.85 -5.37 9.64
N TRP A 55 -5.96 -6.34 9.61
CA TRP A 55 -6.25 -7.67 9.08
C TRP A 55 -7.25 -8.47 9.94
N SER A 56 -7.48 -8.03 11.17
CA SER A 56 -8.57 -8.57 11.99
C SER A 56 -9.95 -8.39 11.35
N ALA A 57 -10.09 -7.45 10.41
CA ALA A 57 -11.30 -7.25 9.62
C ALA A 57 -11.32 -8.02 8.29
N SER A 58 -10.22 -8.68 7.91
CA SER A 58 -10.12 -9.47 6.68
C SER A 58 -10.65 -10.89 6.88
N GLY A 59 -11.64 -11.30 6.06
CA GLY A 59 -12.15 -12.67 6.08
C GLY A 59 -11.06 -13.71 5.77
N ARG A 60 -10.15 -13.39 4.86
CA ARG A 60 -9.04 -14.30 4.52
C ARG A 60 -8.04 -14.44 5.66
N ALA A 61 -7.66 -13.35 6.32
CA ALA A 61 -6.78 -13.39 7.48
C ALA A 61 -7.38 -14.25 8.61
N GLN A 62 -8.70 -14.15 8.83
CA GLN A 62 -9.41 -14.98 9.80
C GLN A 62 -9.35 -16.47 9.42
N THR A 63 -9.58 -16.83 8.16
CA THR A 63 -9.52 -18.25 7.72
C THR A 63 -8.10 -18.83 7.79
N LEU A 64 -7.08 -18.00 7.72
CA LEU A 64 -5.69 -18.38 7.90
C LEU A 64 -5.26 -18.41 9.38
N SER A 65 -6.13 -17.99 10.30
CA SER A 65 -5.80 -17.76 11.71
C SER A 65 -4.62 -16.79 11.90
N ARG A 66 -4.49 -15.80 11.00
CA ARG A 66 -3.44 -14.78 11.00
C ARG A 66 -4.03 -13.36 10.89
N PRO A 67 -4.84 -12.94 11.90
CA PRO A 67 -5.42 -11.60 11.94
C PRO A 67 -4.44 -10.52 12.42
N ASP A 68 -3.20 -10.90 12.72
CA ASP A 68 -2.11 -10.10 13.28
C ASP A 68 -1.41 -9.23 12.24
N GLY A 69 -2.17 -8.63 11.33
CA GLY A 69 -1.61 -7.83 10.25
C GLY A 69 -2.25 -6.45 10.09
N VAL A 70 -1.62 -5.63 9.28
CA VAL A 70 -2.13 -4.31 8.85
C VAL A 70 -1.61 -3.97 7.46
N THR A 71 -2.48 -3.43 6.62
CA THR A 71 -2.12 -2.79 5.36
C THR A 71 -2.29 -1.29 5.51
N LYS A 72 -1.32 -0.52 5.01
CA LYS A 72 -1.26 0.93 5.11
C LYS A 72 -0.93 1.55 3.77
N LEU A 73 -1.62 2.63 3.41
CA LEU A 73 -1.30 3.51 2.29
C LEU A 73 -0.91 4.90 2.79
N VAL A 74 0.12 5.46 2.17
CA VAL A 74 0.52 6.86 2.29
C VAL A 74 0.12 7.54 0.98
N LEU A 75 -0.76 8.53 1.07
CA LEU A 75 -1.46 9.13 -0.06
C LEU A 75 -1.25 10.64 -0.09
N ASP A 76 -1.17 11.20 -1.27
CA ASP A 76 -1.26 12.64 -1.45
C ASP A 76 -2.72 13.07 -1.22
N PRO A 77 -3.00 14.01 -0.28
CA PRO A 77 -4.37 14.37 0.05
C PRO A 77 -5.10 15.17 -1.04
N ASP A 78 -4.35 15.81 -1.94
CA ASP A 78 -4.90 16.72 -2.94
C ASP A 78 -5.02 16.03 -4.32
N THR A 79 -4.04 15.18 -4.68
CA THR A 79 -4.03 14.45 -5.97
C THR A 79 -4.53 13.02 -5.86
N GLU A 80 -4.64 12.48 -4.63
CA GLU A 80 -5.01 11.09 -4.31
C GLU A 80 -3.94 10.06 -4.74
N GLU A 81 -2.76 10.51 -5.20
CA GLU A 81 -1.67 9.64 -5.67
C GLU A 81 -1.17 8.74 -4.54
N VAL A 82 -0.96 7.47 -4.84
CA VAL A 82 -0.32 6.51 -3.93
C VAL A 82 1.17 6.81 -3.88
N LEU A 83 1.64 7.32 -2.75
CA LEU A 83 3.03 7.70 -2.52
C LEU A 83 3.84 6.58 -1.91
N GLY A 84 3.19 5.71 -1.17
CA GLY A 84 3.83 4.56 -0.54
C GLY A 84 2.83 3.59 0.05
N MET A 85 3.29 2.36 0.27
CA MET A 85 2.55 1.27 0.89
C MET A 85 3.41 0.57 1.92
N GLY A 86 2.79 0.14 3.01
CA GLY A 86 3.39 -0.72 4.02
C GLY A 86 2.44 -1.82 4.42
N ILE A 87 2.95 -3.03 4.56
CA ILE A 87 2.18 -4.21 4.96
C ILE A 87 2.96 -4.93 6.07
N SER A 88 2.28 -5.23 7.15
CA SER A 88 2.75 -6.20 8.13
C SER A 88 1.75 -7.34 8.17
N GLY A 89 2.22 -8.58 7.98
CA GLY A 89 1.34 -9.76 7.93
C GLY A 89 1.95 -10.89 7.14
N VAL A 90 1.35 -12.07 7.23
CA VAL A 90 1.79 -13.24 6.49
C VAL A 90 1.71 -12.99 4.97
N GLY A 91 2.80 -13.25 4.24
CA GLY A 91 2.86 -13.01 2.79
C GLY A 91 2.94 -11.54 2.38
N ALA A 92 3.34 -10.64 3.29
CA ALA A 92 3.51 -9.23 2.97
C ALA A 92 4.49 -9.00 1.81
N GLY A 93 5.54 -9.83 1.72
CA GLY A 93 6.52 -9.79 0.63
C GLY A 93 5.92 -10.09 -0.75
N GLU A 94 4.92 -10.97 -0.82
CA GLU A 94 4.20 -11.27 -2.06
C GLU A 94 3.23 -10.14 -2.45
N LEU A 95 2.58 -9.53 -1.46
CA LEU A 95 1.57 -8.50 -1.68
C LEU A 95 2.15 -7.14 -2.07
N ILE A 96 3.37 -6.81 -1.61
CA ILE A 96 3.95 -5.48 -1.82
C ILE A 96 4.20 -5.14 -3.28
N GLY A 97 4.25 -6.14 -4.17
CA GLY A 97 4.38 -5.94 -5.61
C GLY A 97 3.30 -5.06 -6.22
N GLU A 98 2.06 -5.15 -5.72
CA GLU A 98 0.96 -4.26 -6.12
C GLU A 98 1.24 -2.81 -5.71
N GLY A 99 1.81 -2.60 -4.52
CA GLY A 99 2.24 -1.29 -4.06
C GLY A 99 3.33 -0.67 -4.94
N VAL A 100 4.31 -1.49 -5.38
CA VAL A 100 5.34 -1.03 -6.31
C VAL A 100 4.73 -0.56 -7.64
N LEU A 101 3.80 -1.34 -8.19
CA LEU A 101 3.09 -0.97 -9.43
C LEU A 101 2.30 0.33 -9.25
N ALA A 102 1.62 0.49 -8.10
CA ALA A 102 0.85 1.68 -7.81
C ALA A 102 1.75 2.94 -7.73
N VAL A 103 2.85 2.87 -6.99
CA VAL A 103 3.78 4.00 -6.83
C VAL A 103 4.50 4.33 -8.14
N ASP A 104 5.02 3.33 -8.86
CA ASP A 104 5.79 3.55 -10.09
C ASP A 104 4.93 4.13 -11.23
N ASN A 105 3.65 3.82 -11.26
CA ASN A 105 2.71 4.31 -12.25
C ASN A 105 1.87 5.49 -11.78
N ARG A 106 2.12 6.01 -10.56
CA ARG A 106 1.35 7.13 -9.96
C ARG A 106 -0.15 6.87 -9.93
N LEU A 107 -0.52 5.64 -9.60
CA LEU A 107 -1.93 5.30 -9.45
C LEU A 107 -2.53 6.09 -8.29
N LYS A 108 -3.81 6.35 -8.39
CA LYS A 108 -4.59 7.01 -7.33
C LYS A 108 -5.24 5.99 -6.41
N ALA A 109 -5.64 6.43 -5.24
CA ALA A 109 -6.45 5.61 -4.33
C ALA A 109 -7.68 5.01 -5.04
N LYS A 110 -8.30 5.79 -5.95
CA LYS A 110 -9.45 5.34 -6.72
C LYS A 110 -9.13 4.15 -7.63
N ASP A 111 -7.94 4.13 -8.25
CA ASP A 111 -7.56 3.04 -9.14
C ASP A 111 -7.46 1.71 -8.38
N LEU A 112 -6.93 1.73 -7.14
CA LEU A 112 -6.88 0.55 -6.27
C LEU A 112 -8.27 0.17 -5.73
N ALA A 113 -9.08 1.16 -5.33
CA ALA A 113 -10.42 0.94 -4.80
C ALA A 113 -11.38 0.36 -5.85
N ASP A 114 -11.27 0.79 -7.11
CA ASP A 114 -12.12 0.32 -8.22
C ASP A 114 -11.61 -1.02 -8.83
N SER A 115 -10.37 -1.44 -8.50
CA SER A 115 -9.82 -2.70 -9.00
C SER A 115 -10.47 -3.89 -8.29
N ILE A 116 -11.02 -4.82 -9.08
CA ILE A 116 -11.64 -6.03 -8.54
C ILE A 116 -10.56 -6.98 -8.04
N HIS A 117 -10.62 -7.29 -6.74
CA HIS A 117 -9.76 -8.28 -6.10
C HIS A 117 -10.51 -9.61 -5.92
N PRO A 118 -9.83 -10.75 -6.03
CA PRO A 118 -10.46 -12.04 -5.76
C PRO A 118 -10.90 -12.16 -4.30
N HIS A 119 -12.09 -12.69 -4.07
CA HIS A 119 -12.62 -12.90 -2.72
C HIS A 119 -12.68 -14.40 -2.35
N PRO A 120 -12.25 -14.82 -1.12
CA PRO A 120 -11.55 -14.03 -0.12
C PRO A 120 -10.02 -14.10 -0.31
N THR A 121 -9.32 -12.98 -0.26
CA THR A 121 -7.86 -12.92 -0.36
C THR A 121 -7.26 -11.88 0.59
N LEU A 122 -5.93 -11.95 0.80
CA LEU A 122 -5.22 -10.91 1.55
C LEU A 122 -5.02 -9.63 0.71
N SER A 123 -5.02 -9.74 -0.63
CA SER A 123 -4.89 -8.57 -1.50
C SER A 123 -6.08 -7.61 -1.39
N GLU A 124 -7.29 -8.09 -1.02
CA GLU A 124 -8.44 -7.22 -0.71
C GLU A 124 -8.12 -6.18 0.36
N THR A 125 -7.15 -6.45 1.26
CA THR A 125 -6.74 -5.48 2.28
C THR A 125 -6.16 -4.21 1.67
N ILE A 126 -5.58 -4.29 0.46
CA ILE A 126 -5.06 -3.13 -0.28
C ILE A 126 -6.24 -2.30 -0.82
N MET A 127 -7.20 -2.93 -1.46
CA MET A 127 -8.42 -2.30 -1.95
C MET A 127 -9.17 -1.59 -0.81
N GLU A 128 -9.44 -2.30 0.29
CA GLU A 128 -10.13 -1.74 1.46
C GLU A 128 -9.36 -0.58 2.10
N THR A 129 -8.01 -0.62 2.08
CA THR A 129 -7.19 0.50 2.55
C THR A 129 -7.36 1.72 1.65
N ALA A 130 -7.51 1.52 0.34
CA ALA A 130 -7.77 2.58 -0.62
C ALA A 130 -9.20 3.14 -0.48
N GLU A 131 -10.21 2.27 -0.32
CA GLU A 131 -11.60 2.67 -0.03
C GLU A 131 -11.71 3.49 1.27
N ALA A 132 -10.88 3.18 2.28
CA ALA A 132 -10.84 3.93 3.54
C ALA A 132 -10.43 5.40 3.33
N PHE A 133 -9.76 5.73 2.23
CA PHE A 133 -9.46 7.11 1.86
C PHE A 133 -10.73 7.92 1.63
N TYR A 134 -11.74 7.30 1.03
CA TYR A 134 -13.06 7.89 0.75
C TYR A 134 -14.08 7.67 1.89
N GLY A 135 -13.70 6.91 2.94
CA GLY A 135 -14.62 6.51 4.00
C GLY A 135 -15.63 5.44 3.56
N ALA A 136 -15.32 4.71 2.48
CA ALA A 136 -16.18 3.71 1.83
C ALA A 136 -15.81 2.25 2.16
N ALA A 137 -14.73 2.02 2.93
CA ALA A 137 -14.31 0.66 3.31
C ALA A 137 -15.44 -0.06 4.05
N ILE A 138 -15.76 -1.27 3.58
CA ILE A 138 -16.96 -2.01 4.02
C ILE A 138 -16.74 -2.65 5.40
N HIS A 139 -15.54 -3.18 5.63
CA HIS A 139 -15.25 -3.96 6.85
C HIS A 139 -14.65 -3.14 7.99
N ILE A 140 -14.44 -1.82 7.77
CA ILE A 140 -13.94 -0.91 8.81
C ILE A 140 -15.00 0.16 9.08
N TYR A 141 -15.60 0.11 10.28
CA TYR A 141 -16.51 1.17 10.70
C TYR A 141 -15.72 2.35 11.28
N LYS A 142 -15.83 3.52 10.66
CA LYS A 142 -15.47 4.81 11.28
C LYS A 142 -16.76 5.46 11.75
N PRO A 143 -16.94 5.69 13.07
CA PRO A 143 -18.04 6.52 13.54
C PRO A 143 -17.91 7.90 12.89
N THR A 144 -18.93 8.33 12.14
CA THR A 144 -19.03 9.73 11.75
C THR A 144 -19.15 10.54 13.04
N SER A 145 -18.19 11.44 13.31
CA SER A 145 -18.36 12.45 14.33
C SER A 145 -19.67 13.17 14.03
N ARG A 146 -20.68 13.01 14.89
CA ARG A 146 -21.85 13.89 14.86
C ARG A 146 -21.33 15.27 15.22
N GLU A 147 -20.99 16.06 14.21
CA GLU A 147 -20.94 17.51 14.38
C GLU A 147 -22.35 17.95 14.77
N GLY A 148 -22.42 18.65 15.90
CA GLY A 148 -23.63 18.99 16.60
C GLY A 148 -24.68 19.68 15.72
N ARG A 149 -25.90 19.23 15.89
CA ARG A 149 -27.09 20.04 15.62
C ARG A 149 -27.29 21.02 16.74
#